data_38b35eb80c84d13f865334e0d4274880
#
_entry.id   38b35eb80c84d13f865334e0d4274880
#
_cell.length_a   1.000
_cell.length_b   1.000
_cell.length_c   1.000
_cell.angle_alpha   90.00
_cell.angle_beta   90.00
_cell.angle_gamma   90.00
#
_symmetry.space_group_name_H-M   'P 1'
#
loop_
_entity.id
_entity.type
_entity.pdbx_description
1 polymer ?
#
loop_
_entity_poly.entity_id
_entity_poly.type
_entity_poly.pdbx_seq_one_letter_code
_entity_poly.pdbx_strand_id
1 'polypeptide(L)'
;MKTFEFVAKSKYFAIGPALVILLGIVMALVQGFNMGLDFSGGSLITLEMGEEFAERDIRGAFAENGVKEVQVTTSGQGETRTTALVRLKTIEDGGEETALRVAVIDSLKAKYPGVSMASVERVGGVASGEMIQNALLAAAIACALMMVYITFRFELLSGIAAVAALLHDLLIMLSFMAIFNMTINSSFIAAVLTIFGYSINDTIVVFDRIRENRNRLSKKEYPFEAVANRSIRETMVRCINTSVTTLIVISALYI
;
A
#
# COMPACT_ATOMS: atom_id res chain seq x y z
N MET A 1 -30.87 2.37 -28.52
CA MET A 1 -29.57 2.78 -27.94
C MET A 1 -28.66 1.55 -27.87
N LYS A 2 -27.47 1.59 -28.50
CA LYS A 2 -26.52 0.50 -28.38
C LYS A 2 -26.10 0.39 -26.90
N THR A 3 -26.46 -0.70 -26.25
CA THR A 3 -26.09 -0.93 -24.84
C THR A 3 -24.63 -1.28 -24.79
N PHE A 4 -23.89 -0.65 -23.86
CA PHE A 4 -22.47 -0.89 -23.70
C PHE A 4 -22.22 -2.34 -23.24
N GLU A 5 -21.33 -3.06 -23.94
CA GLU A 5 -21.01 -4.47 -23.70
C GLU A 5 -19.70 -4.57 -22.92
N PHE A 6 -19.78 -4.71 -21.59
CA PHE A 6 -18.61 -4.79 -20.72
C PHE A 6 -17.80 -6.07 -20.96
N VAL A 7 -18.47 -7.21 -21.11
CA VAL A 7 -17.82 -8.52 -21.28
C VAL A 7 -17.03 -8.56 -22.59
N ALA A 8 -17.63 -8.12 -23.71
CA ALA A 8 -16.95 -8.08 -25.00
C ALA A 8 -15.74 -7.13 -25.01
N LYS A 9 -15.78 -6.07 -24.19
CA LYS A 9 -14.71 -5.07 -24.06
C LYS A 9 -13.77 -5.32 -22.88
N SER A 10 -13.88 -6.43 -22.16
CA SER A 10 -13.08 -6.76 -20.97
C SER A 10 -11.58 -6.65 -21.23
N LYS A 11 -11.10 -7.05 -22.42
CA LYS A 11 -9.70 -6.94 -22.82
C LYS A 11 -9.17 -5.50 -22.78
N TYR A 12 -9.99 -4.52 -23.20
CA TYR A 12 -9.60 -3.10 -23.18
C TYR A 12 -9.52 -2.56 -21.74
N PHE A 13 -10.41 -3.01 -20.85
CA PHE A 13 -10.37 -2.65 -19.44
C PHE A 13 -9.17 -3.28 -18.71
N ALA A 14 -8.67 -4.42 -19.18
CA ALA A 14 -7.51 -5.08 -18.59
C ALA A 14 -6.17 -4.43 -18.99
N ILE A 15 -6.10 -3.72 -20.13
CA ILE A 15 -4.85 -3.14 -20.64
C ILE A 15 -4.29 -2.08 -19.69
N GLY A 16 -5.12 -1.15 -19.22
CA GLY A 16 -4.69 -0.07 -18.32
C GLY A 16 -4.07 -0.60 -17.04
N PRO A 17 -4.78 -1.42 -16.24
CA PRO A 17 -4.23 -2.06 -15.06
C PRO A 17 -3.00 -2.90 -15.33
N ALA A 18 -2.96 -3.67 -16.43
CA ALA A 18 -1.79 -4.48 -16.81
C ALA A 18 -0.55 -3.62 -17.06
N LEU A 19 -0.70 -2.46 -17.70
CA LEU A 19 0.39 -1.50 -17.89
C LEU A 19 0.88 -0.92 -16.57
N VAL A 20 -0.02 -0.58 -15.65
CA VAL A 20 0.34 -0.09 -14.31
C VAL A 20 1.10 -1.17 -13.54
N ILE A 21 0.62 -2.42 -13.55
CA ILE A 21 1.29 -3.53 -12.88
C ILE A 21 2.67 -3.78 -13.51
N LEU A 22 2.78 -3.78 -14.83
CA LEU A 22 4.07 -3.96 -15.51
C LEU A 22 5.06 -2.86 -15.13
N LEU A 23 4.62 -1.60 -15.14
CA LEU A 23 5.45 -0.47 -14.73
C LEU A 23 5.87 -0.59 -13.26
N GLY A 24 4.94 -0.96 -12.37
CA GLY A 24 5.21 -1.19 -10.97
C GLY A 24 6.24 -2.29 -10.73
N ILE A 25 6.15 -3.40 -11.46
CA ILE A 25 7.13 -4.49 -11.40
C ILE A 25 8.52 -3.99 -11.84
N VAL A 26 8.60 -3.26 -12.95
CA VAL A 26 9.87 -2.69 -13.43
C VAL A 26 10.47 -1.75 -12.38
N MET A 27 9.66 -0.85 -11.80
CA MET A 27 10.13 0.06 -10.76
C MET A 27 10.57 -0.68 -9.49
N ALA A 28 9.82 -1.71 -9.08
CA ALA A 28 10.20 -2.54 -7.94
C ALA A 28 11.52 -3.31 -8.17
N LEU A 29 11.80 -3.75 -9.40
CA LEU A 29 13.05 -4.41 -9.73
C LEU A 29 14.25 -3.45 -9.81
N VAL A 30 14.02 -2.20 -10.25
CA VAL A 30 15.09 -1.20 -10.45
C VAL A 30 15.46 -0.52 -9.11
N GLN A 31 14.49 -0.09 -8.33
CA GLN A 31 14.71 0.69 -7.10
C GLN A 31 14.33 -0.03 -5.81
N GLY A 32 13.70 -1.21 -5.90
CA GLY A 32 13.16 -1.94 -4.76
C GLY A 32 11.88 -1.32 -4.19
N PHE A 33 11.38 -1.92 -3.13
CA PHE A 33 10.30 -1.34 -2.33
C PHE A 33 10.89 -0.53 -1.17
N ASN A 34 10.32 0.64 -0.90
CA ASN A 34 10.65 1.42 0.27
C ASN A 34 9.95 0.82 1.51
N MET A 35 10.62 -0.13 2.15
CA MET A 35 10.09 -0.81 3.34
C MET A 35 10.16 0.12 4.53
N GLY A 36 9.07 0.26 5.28
CA GLY A 36 9.00 1.01 6.52
C GLY A 36 9.86 0.38 7.64
N LEU A 37 10.06 1.15 8.70
CA LEU A 37 10.81 0.69 9.88
C LEU A 37 10.20 -0.60 10.47
N ASP A 38 8.88 -0.71 10.44
CA ASP A 38 8.13 -1.88 10.88
C ASP A 38 8.61 -3.19 10.22
N PHE A 39 9.05 -3.11 8.97
CA PHE A 39 9.42 -4.27 8.16
C PHE A 39 10.92 -4.38 7.90
N SER A 40 11.64 -3.26 7.88
CA SER A 40 13.10 -3.27 7.68
C SER A 40 13.87 -3.41 8.99
N GLY A 41 13.24 -3.12 10.12
CA GLY A 41 13.93 -2.91 11.39
C GLY A 41 14.83 -1.68 11.35
N GLY A 42 15.46 -1.37 12.45
CA GLY A 42 16.40 -0.26 12.55
C GLY A 42 15.91 0.88 13.43
N SER A 43 16.50 2.05 13.24
CA SER A 43 16.14 3.28 13.96
C SER A 43 15.76 4.39 12.99
N LEU A 44 14.69 5.10 13.30
CA LEU A 44 14.28 6.32 12.63
C LEU A 44 14.54 7.49 13.57
N ILE A 45 15.45 8.36 13.17
CA ILE A 45 15.79 9.58 13.92
C ILE A 45 15.13 10.74 13.20
N THR A 46 14.29 11.49 13.90
CA THR A 46 13.71 12.74 13.41
C THR A 46 14.55 13.91 13.93
N LEU A 47 15.16 14.66 13.01
CA LEU A 47 15.94 15.83 13.30
C LEU A 47 15.17 17.09 12.87
N GLU A 48 15.01 18.04 13.77
CA GLU A 48 14.58 19.39 13.44
C GLU A 48 15.83 20.23 13.17
N MET A 49 15.97 20.69 11.92
CA MET A 49 17.14 21.44 11.48
C MET A 49 17.03 22.94 11.76
N GLY A 50 15.80 23.44 11.97
CA GLY A 50 15.51 24.86 12.22
C GLY A 50 15.61 25.75 10.97
N GLU A 51 16.27 25.29 9.93
CA GLU A 51 16.48 25.99 8.65
C GLU A 51 16.55 24.99 7.49
N GLU A 52 16.55 25.48 6.26
CA GLU A 52 16.72 24.64 5.07
C GLU A 52 18.10 23.97 5.07
N PHE A 53 18.13 22.68 4.75
CA PHE A 53 19.33 21.86 4.78
C PHE A 53 19.49 21.03 3.51
N ALA A 54 20.74 20.63 3.24
CA ALA A 54 21.03 19.68 2.18
C ALA A 54 21.17 18.26 2.77
N GLU A 55 20.48 17.27 2.18
CA GLU A 55 20.56 15.87 2.60
C GLU A 55 22.00 15.34 2.65
N ARG A 56 22.87 15.81 1.75
CA ARG A 56 24.28 15.44 1.70
C ARG A 56 25.03 15.78 2.99
N ASP A 57 24.64 16.85 3.69
CA ASP A 57 25.31 17.29 4.91
C ASP A 57 24.96 16.34 6.07
N ILE A 58 23.71 15.88 6.13
CA ILE A 58 23.29 14.88 7.09
C ILE A 58 23.99 13.55 6.80
N ARG A 59 23.99 13.11 5.52
CA ARG A 59 24.72 11.89 5.13
C ARG A 59 26.21 11.98 5.45
N GLY A 60 26.82 13.14 5.25
CA GLY A 60 28.21 13.40 5.60
C GLY A 60 28.48 13.26 7.09
N ALA A 61 27.64 13.86 7.94
CA ALA A 61 27.79 13.77 9.40
C ALA A 61 27.68 12.33 9.92
N PHE A 62 26.76 11.52 9.35
CA PHE A 62 26.70 10.10 9.69
C PHE A 62 27.90 9.31 9.17
N ALA A 63 28.37 9.60 7.96
CA ALA A 63 29.54 8.92 7.38
C ALA A 63 30.82 9.21 8.14
N GLU A 64 31.05 10.43 8.61
CA GLU A 64 32.17 10.84 9.48
C GLU A 64 32.16 10.08 10.81
N ASN A 65 30.96 9.73 11.30
CA ASN A 65 30.79 8.94 12.54
C ASN A 65 30.64 7.44 12.28
N GLY A 66 31.10 6.94 11.12
CA GLY A 66 31.23 5.49 10.84
C GLY A 66 30.01 4.84 10.17
N VAL A 67 28.89 5.56 9.97
CA VAL A 67 27.67 5.00 9.35
C VAL A 67 27.54 5.50 7.93
N LYS A 68 27.88 4.65 6.94
CA LYS A 68 27.86 5.00 5.52
C LYS A 68 26.50 4.83 4.84
N GLU A 69 25.67 3.93 5.37
CA GLU A 69 24.37 3.60 4.77
C GLU A 69 23.25 4.23 5.60
N VAL A 70 22.86 5.46 5.25
CA VAL A 70 21.71 6.14 5.82
C VAL A 70 20.75 6.57 4.73
N GLN A 71 19.47 6.37 4.97
CA GLN A 71 18.43 6.96 4.14
C GLN A 71 17.96 8.26 4.80
N VAL A 72 18.11 9.36 4.09
CA VAL A 72 17.65 10.68 4.54
C VAL A 72 16.48 11.05 3.68
N THR A 73 15.36 11.37 4.31
CA THR A 73 14.14 11.88 3.67
C THR A 73 13.78 13.21 4.33
N THR A 74 13.43 14.19 3.54
CA THR A 74 12.99 15.49 4.05
C THR A 74 11.48 15.48 4.29
N SER A 75 11.05 16.00 5.42
CA SER A 75 9.64 16.24 5.74
C SER A 75 9.47 17.70 6.19
N GLY A 76 8.33 18.31 5.89
CA GLY A 76 8.01 19.66 6.34
C GLY A 76 6.57 20.01 6.01
N GLN A 77 5.92 20.79 6.87
CA GLN A 77 4.64 21.43 6.58
C GLN A 77 4.93 22.81 6.00
N GLY A 78 4.49 23.07 4.76
CA GLY A 78 4.68 24.33 4.07
C GLY A 78 5.86 24.36 3.09
N GLU A 79 6.30 25.55 2.71
CA GLU A 79 7.36 25.74 1.70
C GLU A 79 8.78 25.44 2.24
N THR A 80 8.98 25.38 3.56
CA THR A 80 10.28 25.16 4.20
C THR A 80 10.43 23.72 4.71
N ARG A 81 11.39 23.01 4.14
CA ARG A 81 11.77 21.64 4.55
C ARG A 81 12.79 21.72 5.67
N THR A 82 12.31 21.79 6.91
CA THR A 82 13.16 21.94 8.11
C THR A 82 13.34 20.67 8.92
N THR A 83 12.61 19.61 8.58
CA THR A 83 12.67 18.32 9.31
C THR A 83 13.32 17.25 8.46
N ALA A 84 14.31 16.56 8.99
CA ALA A 84 14.96 15.41 8.38
C ALA A 84 14.56 14.12 9.10
N LEU A 85 14.12 13.15 8.32
CA LEU A 85 13.87 11.78 8.76
C LEU A 85 15.07 10.92 8.33
N VAL A 86 15.86 10.46 9.29
CA VAL A 86 17.06 9.66 9.06
C VAL A 86 16.81 8.24 9.50
N ARG A 87 16.84 7.31 8.55
CA ARG A 87 16.68 5.89 8.81
C ARG A 87 18.04 5.20 8.82
N LEU A 88 18.30 4.45 9.89
CA LEU A 88 19.51 3.67 10.12
C LEU A 88 19.17 2.19 10.15
N LYS A 89 20.10 1.34 9.70
CA LYS A 89 20.02 -0.10 9.98
C LYS A 89 20.17 -0.34 11.49
N THR A 90 19.63 -1.45 11.97
CA THR A 90 19.71 -1.81 13.40
C THR A 90 21.15 -1.82 13.88
N ILE A 91 21.46 -1.02 14.90
CA ILE A 91 22.67 -1.11 15.69
C ILE A 91 22.28 -1.90 16.93
N GLU A 92 22.90 -3.07 17.16
CA GLU A 92 22.51 -3.99 18.23
C GLU A 92 22.79 -3.40 19.62
N ASP A 93 23.88 -2.66 19.75
CA ASP A 93 24.21 -1.98 21.00
C ASP A 93 23.57 -0.60 21.12
N GLY A 94 22.63 -0.48 22.06
CA GLY A 94 21.94 0.79 22.33
C GLY A 94 22.86 1.89 22.87
N GLY A 95 24.01 1.52 23.47
CA GLY A 95 25.02 2.47 23.92
C GLY A 95 25.76 3.10 22.76
N GLU A 96 26.20 2.30 21.80
CA GLU A 96 26.87 2.76 20.58
C GLU A 96 25.93 3.67 19.74
N GLU A 97 24.66 3.30 19.61
CA GLU A 97 23.69 4.13 18.90
C GLU A 97 23.49 5.49 19.58
N THR A 98 23.45 5.52 20.92
CA THR A 98 23.30 6.78 21.65
C THR A 98 24.53 7.68 21.49
N ALA A 99 25.74 7.10 21.57
CA ALA A 99 26.98 7.84 21.33
C ALA A 99 27.07 8.38 19.90
N LEU A 100 26.67 7.58 18.90
CA LEU A 100 26.59 7.99 17.50
C LEU A 100 25.67 9.20 17.33
N ARG A 101 24.47 9.15 17.91
CA ARG A 101 23.49 10.25 17.81
C ARG A 101 24.02 11.55 18.38
N VAL A 102 24.67 11.50 19.53
CA VAL A 102 25.27 12.70 20.16
C VAL A 102 26.37 13.25 19.25
N ALA A 103 27.28 12.42 18.76
CA ALA A 103 28.36 12.81 17.87
C ALA A 103 27.86 13.44 16.56
N VAL A 104 26.82 12.84 15.95
CA VAL A 104 26.21 13.37 14.72
C VAL A 104 25.54 14.74 14.95
N ILE A 105 24.81 14.91 16.07
CA ILE A 105 24.21 16.19 16.41
C ILE A 105 25.28 17.26 16.61
N ASP A 106 26.36 16.95 17.32
CA ASP A 106 27.43 17.89 17.54
C ASP A 106 28.16 18.26 16.25
N SER A 107 28.35 17.32 15.32
CA SER A 107 28.87 17.58 13.98
C SER A 107 27.93 18.50 13.17
N LEU A 108 26.62 18.27 13.25
CA LEU A 108 25.62 19.09 12.54
C LEU A 108 25.46 20.48 13.14
N LYS A 109 25.60 20.65 14.47
CA LYS A 109 25.51 21.97 15.14
C LYS A 109 26.55 22.95 14.64
N ALA A 110 27.70 22.48 14.17
CA ALA A 110 28.74 23.35 13.59
C ALA A 110 28.23 24.10 12.34
N LYS A 111 27.31 23.50 11.60
CA LYS A 111 26.74 24.08 10.36
C LYS A 111 25.30 24.57 10.54
N TYR A 112 24.53 23.87 11.39
CA TYR A 112 23.12 24.11 11.66
C TYR A 112 22.91 24.31 13.18
N PRO A 113 23.13 25.52 13.73
CA PRO A 113 23.08 25.77 15.17
C PRO A 113 21.73 25.44 15.82
N GLY A 114 20.65 25.48 15.05
CA GLY A 114 19.29 25.18 15.50
C GLY A 114 18.93 23.69 15.52
N VAL A 115 19.86 22.80 15.11
CA VAL A 115 19.55 21.38 15.02
C VAL A 115 19.24 20.77 16.39
N SER A 116 18.12 20.06 16.45
CA SER A 116 17.69 19.30 17.61
C SER A 116 17.11 17.95 17.22
N MET A 117 17.12 16.99 18.14
CA MET A 117 16.49 15.68 17.95
C MET A 117 15.05 15.75 18.46
N ALA A 118 14.08 15.58 17.56
CA ALA A 118 12.66 15.60 17.91
C ALA A 118 12.18 14.24 18.45
N SER A 119 12.54 13.15 17.77
CA SER A 119 12.17 11.79 18.19
C SER A 119 13.14 10.73 17.70
N VAL A 120 13.12 9.59 18.37
CA VAL A 120 13.81 8.36 17.95
C VAL A 120 12.85 7.20 18.08
N GLU A 121 12.57 6.54 16.98
CA GLU A 121 11.79 5.32 16.93
C GLU A 121 12.71 4.15 16.61
N ARG A 122 12.57 3.02 17.30
CA ARG A 122 13.41 1.85 17.11
C ARG A 122 12.57 0.59 17.00
N VAL A 123 12.87 -0.21 15.98
CA VAL A 123 12.26 -1.53 15.81
C VAL A 123 13.38 -2.56 15.67
N GLY A 124 13.40 -3.53 16.58
CA GLY A 124 14.38 -4.62 16.52
C GLY A 124 14.14 -5.53 15.31
N GLY A 125 15.21 -6.12 14.77
CA GLY A 125 15.13 -6.98 13.60
C GLY A 125 14.24 -8.23 13.79
N VAL A 126 14.18 -8.78 15.00
CA VAL A 126 13.26 -9.90 15.32
C VAL A 126 11.82 -9.45 15.22
N ALA A 127 11.47 -8.31 15.83
CA ALA A 127 10.12 -7.76 15.80
C ALA A 127 9.67 -7.45 14.37
N SER A 128 10.53 -6.87 13.54
CA SER A 128 10.20 -6.58 12.14
C SER A 128 9.96 -7.85 11.33
N GLY A 129 10.73 -8.91 11.55
CA GLY A 129 10.52 -10.21 10.91
C GLY A 129 9.16 -10.84 11.28
N GLU A 130 8.79 -10.79 12.57
CA GLU A 130 7.49 -11.25 13.04
C GLU A 130 6.34 -10.42 12.44
N MET A 131 6.51 -9.11 12.31
CA MET A 131 5.50 -8.24 11.70
C MET A 131 5.24 -8.60 10.23
N ILE A 132 6.29 -8.89 9.44
CA ILE A 132 6.14 -9.35 8.05
C ILE A 132 5.38 -10.68 8.01
N GLN A 133 5.78 -11.65 8.83
CA GLN A 133 5.12 -12.97 8.87
C GLN A 133 3.65 -12.84 9.25
N ASN A 134 3.34 -12.05 10.27
CA ASN A 134 1.96 -11.82 10.70
C ASN A 134 1.13 -11.11 9.64
N ALA A 135 1.70 -10.14 8.92
CA ALA A 135 1.04 -9.44 7.81
C ALA A 135 0.69 -10.40 6.66
N LEU A 136 1.66 -11.24 6.24
CA LEU A 136 1.43 -12.24 5.20
C LEU A 136 0.41 -13.30 5.63
N LEU A 137 0.49 -13.77 6.87
CA LEU A 137 -0.46 -14.72 7.44
C LEU A 137 -1.87 -14.13 7.50
N ALA A 138 -2.02 -12.90 7.96
CA ALA A 138 -3.31 -12.20 8.01
C ALA A 138 -3.94 -12.08 6.61
N ALA A 139 -3.15 -11.67 5.60
CA ALA A 139 -3.62 -11.59 4.22
C ALA A 139 -4.02 -12.97 3.67
N ALA A 140 -3.23 -14.01 3.94
CA ALA A 140 -3.53 -15.37 3.50
C ALA A 140 -4.81 -15.93 4.16
N ILE A 141 -4.99 -15.72 5.47
CA ILE A 141 -6.19 -16.10 6.21
C ILE A 141 -7.40 -15.35 5.66
N ALA A 142 -7.30 -14.04 5.44
CA ALA A 142 -8.38 -13.24 4.88
C ALA A 142 -8.81 -13.77 3.50
N CYS A 143 -7.86 -14.02 2.59
CA CYS A 143 -8.16 -14.59 1.27
C CYS A 143 -8.81 -15.98 1.37
N ALA A 144 -8.29 -16.85 2.25
CA ALA A 144 -8.84 -18.19 2.44
C ALA A 144 -10.29 -18.16 2.97
N LEU A 145 -10.56 -17.35 3.99
CA LEU A 145 -11.91 -17.19 4.55
C LEU A 145 -12.88 -16.60 3.53
N MET A 146 -12.44 -15.61 2.74
CA MET A 146 -13.24 -15.03 1.67
C MET A 146 -13.54 -16.05 0.57
N MET A 147 -12.56 -16.86 0.16
CA MET A 147 -12.76 -17.93 -0.81
C MET A 147 -13.79 -18.95 -0.30
N VAL A 148 -13.66 -19.38 0.94
CA VAL A 148 -14.60 -20.32 1.58
C VAL A 148 -16.00 -19.71 1.59
N TYR A 149 -16.15 -18.48 2.09
CA TYR A 149 -17.45 -17.81 2.14
C TYR A 149 -18.12 -17.71 0.75
N ILE A 150 -17.38 -17.27 -0.27
CA ILE A 150 -17.93 -17.09 -1.62
C ILE A 150 -18.25 -18.44 -2.25
N THR A 151 -17.43 -19.46 -2.05
CA THR A 151 -17.68 -20.80 -2.56
C THR A 151 -18.97 -21.39 -1.98
N PHE A 152 -19.21 -21.22 -0.67
CA PHE A 152 -20.47 -21.66 -0.05
C PHE A 152 -21.67 -20.84 -0.49
N ARG A 153 -21.50 -19.55 -0.71
CA ARG A 153 -22.59 -18.62 -1.05
C ARG A 153 -22.98 -18.68 -2.52
N PHE A 154 -22.02 -18.96 -3.42
CA PHE A 154 -22.20 -18.95 -4.87
C PHE A 154 -21.76 -20.27 -5.51
N GLU A 155 -20.59 -20.29 -6.11
CA GLU A 155 -19.98 -21.45 -6.77
C GLU A 155 -18.44 -21.36 -6.62
N LEU A 156 -17.72 -22.47 -6.69
CA LEU A 156 -16.25 -22.48 -6.58
C LEU A 156 -15.56 -21.55 -7.60
N LEU A 157 -16.05 -21.53 -8.84
CA LEU A 157 -15.48 -20.64 -9.89
C LEU A 157 -15.64 -19.16 -9.53
N SER A 158 -16.73 -18.78 -8.88
CA SER A 158 -16.93 -17.42 -8.38
C SER A 158 -15.94 -17.09 -7.25
N GLY A 159 -15.66 -18.06 -6.37
CA GLY A 159 -14.65 -17.91 -5.32
C GLY A 159 -13.25 -17.69 -5.90
N ILE A 160 -12.85 -18.49 -6.88
CA ILE A 160 -11.55 -18.33 -7.57
C ILE A 160 -11.46 -16.97 -8.28
N ALA A 161 -12.53 -16.56 -8.98
CA ALA A 161 -12.57 -15.28 -9.68
C ALA A 161 -12.47 -14.09 -8.69
N ALA A 162 -13.11 -14.17 -7.53
CA ALA A 162 -13.03 -13.15 -6.50
C ALA A 162 -11.63 -13.02 -5.90
N VAL A 163 -10.96 -14.15 -5.61
CA VAL A 163 -9.56 -14.12 -5.12
C VAL A 163 -8.62 -13.59 -6.19
N ALA A 164 -8.83 -13.94 -7.46
CA ALA A 164 -8.04 -13.37 -8.56
C ALA A 164 -8.22 -11.84 -8.67
N ALA A 165 -9.44 -11.32 -8.44
CA ALA A 165 -9.68 -9.89 -8.39
C ALA A 165 -8.96 -9.22 -7.20
N LEU A 166 -8.98 -9.82 -6.01
CA LEU A 166 -8.25 -9.31 -4.84
C LEU A 166 -6.73 -9.27 -5.08
N LEU A 167 -6.18 -10.33 -5.71
CA LEU A 167 -4.75 -10.35 -6.07
C LEU A 167 -4.42 -9.25 -7.10
N HIS A 168 -5.29 -9.03 -8.07
CA HIS A 168 -5.15 -7.93 -9.02
C HIS A 168 -5.12 -6.57 -8.29
N ASP A 169 -6.03 -6.33 -7.36
CA ASP A 169 -6.09 -5.08 -6.60
C ASP A 169 -4.85 -4.88 -5.73
N LEU A 170 -4.36 -5.95 -5.08
CA LEU A 170 -3.10 -5.93 -4.35
C LEU A 170 -1.91 -5.57 -5.25
N LEU A 171 -1.84 -6.17 -6.45
CA LEU A 171 -0.77 -5.86 -7.41
C LEU A 171 -0.81 -4.41 -7.86
N ILE A 172 -2.00 -3.84 -8.09
CA ILE A 172 -2.16 -2.42 -8.40
C ILE A 172 -1.65 -1.55 -7.25
N MET A 173 -2.04 -1.85 -6.00
CA MET A 173 -1.57 -1.10 -4.82
C MET A 173 -0.05 -1.15 -4.70
N LEU A 174 0.54 -2.35 -4.77
CA LEU A 174 2.00 -2.51 -4.72
C LEU A 174 2.70 -1.76 -5.86
N SER A 175 2.08 -1.75 -7.05
CA SER A 175 2.61 -0.99 -8.19
C SER A 175 2.65 0.51 -7.91
N PHE A 176 1.59 1.08 -7.34
CA PHE A 176 1.60 2.48 -6.93
C PHE A 176 2.65 2.77 -5.86
N MET A 177 2.81 1.89 -4.85
CA MET A 177 3.87 2.03 -3.84
C MET A 177 5.26 2.06 -4.47
N ALA A 178 5.52 1.17 -5.45
CA ALA A 178 6.80 1.11 -6.15
C ALA A 178 7.02 2.35 -7.05
N ILE A 179 6.01 2.74 -7.85
CA ILE A 179 6.12 3.86 -8.79
C ILE A 179 6.38 5.18 -8.07
N PHE A 180 5.66 5.44 -6.97
CA PHE A 180 5.78 6.68 -6.20
C PHE A 180 6.78 6.59 -5.05
N ASN A 181 7.51 5.48 -4.93
CA ASN A 181 8.46 5.21 -3.85
C ASN A 181 7.88 5.47 -2.44
N MET A 182 6.60 5.13 -2.26
CA MET A 182 5.90 5.30 -0.99
C MET A 182 6.32 4.22 0.01
N THR A 183 6.33 4.58 1.29
CA THR A 183 6.75 3.66 2.35
C THR A 183 5.70 2.59 2.65
N ILE A 184 6.09 1.32 2.56
CA ILE A 184 5.29 0.17 2.97
C ILE A 184 5.51 -0.10 4.45
N ASN A 185 4.50 0.16 5.27
CA ASN A 185 4.51 0.01 6.73
C ASN A 185 3.26 -0.75 7.21
N SER A 186 3.08 -0.88 8.52
CA SER A 186 1.90 -1.55 9.11
C SER A 186 0.58 -0.90 8.71
N SER A 187 0.55 0.43 8.53
CA SER A 187 -0.65 1.13 8.05
C SER A 187 -1.01 0.74 6.61
N PHE A 188 -0.02 0.47 5.75
CA PHE A 188 -0.27 -0.07 4.42
C PHE A 188 -0.94 -1.44 4.47
N ILE A 189 -0.52 -2.33 5.39
CA ILE A 189 -1.17 -3.65 5.53
C ILE A 189 -2.62 -3.49 5.98
N ALA A 190 -2.89 -2.59 6.93
CA ALA A 190 -4.25 -2.28 7.34
C ALA A 190 -5.10 -1.75 6.17
N ALA A 191 -4.52 -0.89 5.32
CA ALA A 191 -5.18 -0.40 4.11
C ALA A 191 -5.47 -1.52 3.10
N VAL A 192 -4.53 -2.45 2.88
CA VAL A 192 -4.73 -3.64 2.01
C VAL A 192 -5.91 -4.48 2.50
N LEU A 193 -5.94 -4.81 3.79
CA LEU A 193 -7.03 -5.60 4.36
C LEU A 193 -8.39 -4.87 4.28
N THR A 194 -8.38 -3.56 4.44
CA THR A 194 -9.57 -2.73 4.28
C THR A 194 -10.08 -2.75 2.83
N ILE A 195 -9.18 -2.58 1.86
CA ILE A 195 -9.52 -2.63 0.43
C ILE A 195 -10.02 -4.02 0.05
N PHE A 196 -9.45 -5.09 0.59
CA PHE A 196 -9.99 -6.44 0.38
C PHE A 196 -11.46 -6.54 0.80
N GLY A 197 -11.83 -5.94 1.95
CA GLY A 197 -13.21 -5.90 2.40
C GLY A 197 -14.15 -5.16 1.45
N TYR A 198 -13.74 -4.00 0.93
CA TYR A 198 -14.55 -3.22 -0.01
C TYR A 198 -14.61 -3.85 -1.41
N SER A 199 -13.48 -4.34 -1.94
CA SER A 199 -13.42 -4.99 -3.24
C SER A 199 -14.29 -6.24 -3.30
N ILE A 200 -14.21 -7.08 -2.23
CA ILE A 200 -15.03 -8.29 -2.15
C ILE A 200 -16.53 -7.96 -2.05
N ASN A 201 -16.89 -6.90 -1.32
CA ASN A 201 -18.28 -6.47 -1.20
C ASN A 201 -18.87 -6.11 -2.57
N ASP A 202 -18.16 -5.36 -3.40
CA ASP A 202 -18.61 -5.00 -4.75
C ASP A 202 -18.67 -6.24 -5.67
N THR A 203 -17.70 -7.14 -5.56
CA THR A 203 -17.69 -8.43 -6.29
C THR A 203 -18.93 -9.27 -5.94
N ILE A 204 -19.26 -9.38 -4.64
CA ILE A 204 -20.44 -10.12 -4.16
C ILE A 204 -21.72 -9.52 -4.72
N VAL A 205 -21.84 -8.19 -4.72
CA VAL A 205 -23.04 -7.48 -5.27
C VAL A 205 -23.25 -7.82 -6.73
N VAL A 206 -22.19 -7.84 -7.53
CA VAL A 206 -22.25 -8.19 -8.95
C VAL A 206 -22.62 -9.68 -9.13
N PHE A 207 -21.98 -10.57 -8.38
CA PHE A 207 -22.24 -12.02 -8.46
C PHE A 207 -23.67 -12.38 -8.03
N ASP A 208 -24.16 -11.76 -6.97
CA ASP A 208 -25.54 -11.99 -6.51
C ASP A 208 -26.54 -11.54 -7.58
N ARG A 209 -26.30 -10.40 -8.24
CA ARG A 209 -27.13 -9.93 -9.34
C ARG A 209 -27.05 -10.82 -10.56
N ILE A 210 -25.88 -11.35 -10.91
CA ILE A 210 -25.72 -12.32 -11.99
C ILE A 210 -26.55 -13.58 -11.68
N ARG A 211 -26.45 -14.09 -10.46
CA ARG A 211 -27.21 -15.25 -10.02
C ARG A 211 -28.72 -15.01 -10.07
N GLU A 212 -29.19 -13.86 -9.59
CA GLU A 212 -30.60 -13.48 -9.62
C GLU A 212 -31.12 -13.41 -11.07
N ASN A 213 -30.42 -12.69 -11.95
CA ASN A 213 -30.79 -12.55 -13.35
C ASN A 213 -30.73 -13.90 -14.10
N ARG A 214 -29.75 -14.75 -13.79
CA ARG A 214 -29.65 -16.10 -14.37
C ARG A 214 -30.83 -17.00 -13.99
N ASN A 215 -31.39 -16.83 -12.79
CA ASN A 215 -32.56 -17.58 -12.34
C ASN A 215 -33.87 -17.04 -12.94
N ARG A 216 -33.93 -15.72 -13.20
CA ARG A 216 -35.13 -15.07 -13.77
C ARG A 216 -35.22 -15.22 -15.29
N LEU A 217 -34.07 -15.27 -15.99
CA LEU A 217 -34.00 -15.33 -17.44
C LEU A 217 -33.83 -16.79 -17.90
N SER A 218 -34.52 -17.15 -18.95
CA SER A 218 -34.39 -18.49 -19.53
C SER A 218 -33.00 -18.71 -20.08
N LYS A 219 -32.31 -19.78 -19.66
CA LYS A 219 -30.97 -20.16 -20.12
C LYS A 219 -30.89 -20.39 -21.65
N LYS A 220 -32.01 -20.70 -22.28
CA LYS A 220 -32.10 -20.93 -23.74
C LYS A 220 -32.18 -19.64 -24.54
N GLU A 221 -32.74 -18.57 -23.96
CA GLU A 221 -32.94 -17.29 -24.64
C GLU A 221 -31.80 -16.29 -24.45
N TYR A 222 -31.08 -16.39 -23.33
CA TYR A 222 -30.05 -15.40 -22.98
C TYR A 222 -28.70 -16.06 -22.73
N PRO A 223 -27.68 -15.78 -23.57
CA PRO A 223 -26.33 -16.24 -23.33
C PRO A 223 -25.78 -15.60 -22.05
N PHE A 224 -24.83 -16.29 -21.38
CA PHE A 224 -24.25 -15.84 -20.11
C PHE A 224 -23.70 -14.41 -20.18
N GLU A 225 -23.06 -14.05 -21.30
CA GLU A 225 -22.52 -12.69 -21.52
C GLU A 225 -23.59 -11.59 -21.44
N ALA A 226 -24.78 -11.84 -21.99
CA ALA A 226 -25.88 -10.89 -21.92
C ALA A 226 -26.40 -10.72 -20.49
N VAL A 227 -26.50 -11.83 -19.73
CA VAL A 227 -26.87 -11.80 -18.32
C VAL A 227 -25.83 -11.04 -17.49
N ALA A 228 -24.54 -11.31 -17.70
CA ALA A 228 -23.45 -10.61 -17.02
C ALA A 228 -23.44 -9.10 -17.32
N ASN A 229 -23.53 -8.72 -18.59
CA ASN A 229 -23.60 -7.31 -19.02
C ASN A 229 -24.78 -6.56 -18.40
N ARG A 230 -25.94 -7.21 -18.33
CA ARG A 230 -27.12 -6.65 -17.68
C ARG A 230 -26.89 -6.47 -16.18
N SER A 231 -26.37 -7.47 -15.51
CA SER A 231 -26.12 -7.46 -14.05
C SER A 231 -25.11 -6.38 -13.66
N ILE A 232 -24.02 -6.24 -14.41
CA ILE A 232 -23.03 -5.18 -14.20
C ILE A 232 -23.68 -3.80 -14.29
N ARG A 233 -24.53 -3.56 -15.29
CA ARG A 233 -25.23 -2.26 -15.44
C ARG A 233 -26.17 -1.98 -14.28
N GLU A 234 -26.90 -2.99 -13.82
CA GLU A 234 -27.86 -2.86 -12.73
C GLU A 234 -27.20 -2.60 -11.38
N THR A 235 -25.95 -3.04 -11.18
CA THR A 235 -25.18 -2.86 -9.93
C THR A 235 -24.19 -1.70 -9.96
N MET A 236 -23.88 -1.17 -11.14
CA MET A 236 -22.82 -0.16 -11.34
C MET A 236 -23.00 1.07 -10.45
N VAL A 237 -24.20 1.62 -10.36
CA VAL A 237 -24.47 2.82 -9.54
C VAL A 237 -24.18 2.53 -8.07
N ARG A 238 -24.51 1.33 -7.58
CA ARG A 238 -24.24 0.92 -6.20
C ARG A 238 -22.73 0.82 -5.96
N CYS A 239 -21.98 0.16 -6.84
CA CYS A 239 -20.52 0.03 -6.71
C CYS A 239 -19.83 1.40 -6.76
N ILE A 240 -20.25 2.30 -7.69
CA ILE A 240 -19.71 3.66 -7.74
C ILE A 240 -19.99 4.41 -6.44
N ASN A 241 -21.19 4.34 -5.90
CA ASN A 241 -21.55 5.01 -4.65
C ASN A 241 -20.73 4.47 -3.48
N THR A 242 -20.52 3.16 -3.39
CA THR A 242 -19.65 2.52 -2.38
C THR A 242 -18.23 3.07 -2.48
N SER A 243 -17.65 3.11 -3.68
CA SER A 243 -16.29 3.63 -3.90
C SER A 243 -16.18 5.12 -3.54
N VAL A 244 -17.18 5.94 -3.94
CA VAL A 244 -17.21 7.39 -3.62
C VAL A 244 -17.32 7.63 -2.12
N THR A 245 -18.20 6.91 -1.42
CA THR A 245 -18.34 7.06 0.05
C THR A 245 -17.06 6.66 0.78
N THR A 246 -16.41 5.58 0.34
CA THR A 246 -15.12 5.15 0.89
C THR A 246 -14.04 6.21 0.65
N LEU A 247 -13.97 6.77 -0.55
CA LEU A 247 -13.02 7.84 -0.89
C LEU A 247 -13.22 9.08 -0.02
N ILE A 248 -14.47 9.49 0.22
CA ILE A 248 -14.80 10.62 1.09
C ILE A 248 -14.29 10.38 2.52
N VAL A 249 -14.55 9.19 3.08
CA VAL A 249 -14.10 8.86 4.45
C VAL A 249 -12.57 8.84 4.55
N ILE A 250 -11.89 8.22 3.59
CA ILE A 250 -10.41 8.18 3.58
C ILE A 250 -9.83 9.59 3.39
N SER A 251 -10.43 10.42 2.53
CA SER A 251 -9.99 11.81 2.33
C SER A 251 -10.16 12.65 3.60
N ALA A 252 -11.24 12.42 4.36
CA ALA A 252 -11.47 13.11 5.63
C ALA A 252 -10.45 12.73 6.72
N LEU A 253 -9.85 11.53 6.66
CA LEU A 253 -8.77 11.12 7.58
C LEU A 253 -7.43 11.78 7.24
N TYR A 254 -7.28 12.35 6.05
CA TYR A 254 -6.04 12.97 5.59
C TYR A 254 -5.96 14.47 5.92
N ILE A 255 -7.07 15.08 6.33
CA ILE A 255 -7.16 16.49 6.72
C ILE A 255 -6.89 16.63 8.22
#